data_bf1d8fde0ac65d96de09338a3146f90b
#
_entry.id   bf1d8fde0ac65d96de09338a3146f90b
#
_cell.length_a   1.000
_cell.length_b   1.000
_cell.length_c   1.000
_cell.angle_alpha   90.00
_cell.angle_beta   90.00
_cell.angle_gamma   90.00
#
_symmetry.space_group_name_H-M   'P 1'
#
loop_
_entity.id
_entity.type
_entity.pdbx_description
1 polymer ?
#
loop_
_entity_poly.entity_id
_entity_poly.type
_entity_poly.pdbx_seq_one_letter_code
_entity_poly.pdbx_strand_id
1 'polypeptide(L)'
;MDDTQRPENLVHMDMPGWSTTYGLVSKANLKKDNYGAEIQLNAYNNLSIAEMRMYPQDRSKRTMFAYSWPWVTTRFAGLSMNNFWDISERSQINLGGSLGLNYNRSKYVEFNWIFHPGTPSEKTRVLPSLHAGYQLDIQSFHFSGGLGYGHRAPSVSEGYGYYIYNSFDRYDYIGNPDLKNEISYEANASAGFKNDRMGITAKVNYFYIQNYIIGRILSLGSPMNYQSVGVKGYTSLDHAQVFNISLNAHYHIFKQLHGEGMLTYARATDDQGGNLPFIRPLSYQASLHFMHKQFGFQTSLNGDFTQINYSPAYGEDQTPAYTVWNVSADYTFNFKKVKTVVQVGAENLLNAYYSTYADWGNIPRMGRNIFTSLKINF
;
A
#
# COMPACT_ATOMS: atom_id res chain seq x y z
N MET A 1 -4.37 11.56 -23.78
CA MET A 1 -3.23 10.79 -24.34
C MET A 1 -3.37 10.82 -25.84
N ASP A 2 -2.29 11.07 -26.52
CA ASP A 2 -2.25 11.11 -28.00
C ASP A 2 -1.64 9.81 -28.50
N ASP A 3 -2.42 9.01 -29.27
CA ASP A 3 -1.97 7.71 -29.81
C ASP A 3 -1.55 7.86 -31.26
N THR A 4 -0.47 8.57 -31.48
CA THR A 4 0.11 8.77 -32.84
C THR A 4 0.73 7.49 -33.43
N GLN A 5 0.95 6.45 -32.60
CA GLN A 5 1.52 5.19 -33.03
C GLN A 5 0.47 4.20 -33.59
N ARG A 6 -0.83 4.48 -33.40
CA ARG A 6 -1.95 3.69 -33.91
C ARG A 6 -2.93 4.59 -34.67
N PRO A 7 -2.53 5.14 -35.82
CA PRO A 7 -3.32 6.15 -36.52
C PRO A 7 -4.69 5.68 -37.01
N GLU A 8 -4.91 4.40 -37.22
CA GLU A 8 -6.22 3.82 -37.56
C GLU A 8 -7.17 3.65 -36.37
N ASN A 9 -6.68 3.80 -35.13
CA ASN A 9 -7.44 3.62 -33.90
C ASN A 9 -7.82 4.98 -33.26
N LEU A 10 -7.54 5.10 -31.97
CA LEU A 10 -7.84 6.27 -31.17
C LEU A 10 -6.60 7.13 -31.01
N VAL A 11 -6.69 8.40 -31.32
CA VAL A 11 -5.56 9.35 -31.16
C VAL A 11 -5.54 10.02 -29.80
N HIS A 12 -6.70 10.12 -29.13
CA HIS A 12 -6.82 10.81 -27.87
C HIS A 12 -7.82 10.11 -26.94
N MET A 13 -7.49 9.99 -25.65
CA MET A 13 -8.34 9.42 -24.64
C MET A 13 -8.36 10.32 -23.41
N ASP A 14 -9.52 10.77 -22.98
CA ASP A 14 -9.74 11.48 -21.73
C ASP A 14 -10.37 10.54 -20.70
N MET A 15 -9.82 10.52 -19.49
CA MET A 15 -10.32 9.72 -18.39
C MET A 15 -10.53 10.57 -17.12
N PRO A 16 -11.46 11.53 -17.15
CA PRO A 16 -11.75 12.34 -15.97
C PRO A 16 -12.44 11.49 -14.91
N GLY A 17 -12.04 11.68 -13.64
CA GLY A 17 -12.64 10.99 -12.50
C GLY A 17 -12.93 11.93 -11.34
N TRP A 18 -14.02 11.65 -10.62
CA TRP A 18 -14.46 12.42 -9.46
C TRP A 18 -14.75 11.46 -8.31
N SER A 19 -14.28 11.81 -7.12
CA SER A 19 -14.65 11.10 -5.91
C SER A 19 -15.05 12.13 -4.85
N THR A 20 -16.29 12.01 -4.38
CA THR A 20 -16.84 12.88 -3.34
C THR A 20 -17.16 12.05 -2.11
N THR A 21 -16.52 12.38 -0.99
CA THR A 21 -16.73 11.68 0.28
C THR A 21 -17.17 12.67 1.34
N TYR A 22 -18.20 12.32 2.08
CA TYR A 22 -18.57 13.01 3.33
C TYR A 22 -18.88 11.97 4.39
N GLY A 23 -18.53 12.27 5.62
CA GLY A 23 -18.68 11.32 6.70
C GLY A 23 -18.49 11.93 8.07
N LEU A 24 -18.68 11.09 9.08
CA LEU A 24 -18.52 11.39 10.48
C LEU A 24 -17.61 10.34 11.12
N VAL A 25 -16.64 10.82 11.91
CA VAL A 25 -15.86 10.01 12.83
C VAL A 25 -16.06 10.55 14.23
N SER A 26 -16.45 9.69 15.14
CA SER A 26 -16.56 10.01 16.57
C SER A 26 -15.70 9.03 17.36
N LYS A 27 -14.89 9.56 18.28
CA LYS A 27 -13.98 8.76 19.09
C LYS A 27 -14.15 9.14 20.56
N ALA A 28 -14.32 8.14 21.41
CA ALA A 28 -14.35 8.26 22.85
C ALA A 28 -13.25 7.41 23.47
N ASN A 29 -12.47 8.00 24.38
CA ASN A 29 -11.43 7.31 25.13
C ASN A 29 -11.81 7.30 26.60
N LEU A 30 -11.75 6.13 27.20
CA LEU A 30 -11.90 5.92 28.64
C LEU A 30 -10.55 5.45 29.19
N LYS A 31 -10.10 6.04 30.29
CA LYS A 31 -8.93 5.57 31.02
C LYS A 31 -9.22 5.58 32.50
N LYS A 32 -9.01 4.45 33.16
CA LYS A 32 -9.20 4.28 34.62
C LYS A 32 -8.15 3.30 35.13
N ASP A 33 -7.25 3.79 35.98
CA ASP A 33 -6.17 2.99 36.60
C ASP A 33 -5.41 2.14 35.57
N ASN A 34 -5.59 0.83 35.63
CA ASN A 34 -4.96 -0.17 34.77
C ASN A 34 -5.81 -0.60 33.55
N TYR A 35 -6.90 0.13 33.28
CA TYR A 35 -7.80 -0.16 32.15
C TYR A 35 -7.97 1.05 31.25
N GLY A 36 -7.90 0.82 29.95
CA GLY A 36 -8.24 1.79 28.92
C GLY A 36 -9.20 1.19 27.90
N ALA A 37 -10.12 2.01 27.40
CA ALA A 37 -10.97 1.64 26.28
C ALA A 37 -11.03 2.77 25.25
N GLU A 38 -11.08 2.39 23.99
CA GLU A 38 -11.30 3.29 22.86
C GLU A 38 -12.51 2.80 22.10
N ILE A 39 -13.52 3.66 21.93
CA ILE A 39 -14.71 3.38 21.12
C ILE A 39 -14.71 4.36 19.96
N GLN A 40 -14.87 3.85 18.73
CA GLN A 40 -14.93 4.69 17.55
C GLN A 40 -16.13 4.33 16.68
N LEU A 41 -16.92 5.33 16.34
CA LEU A 41 -17.94 5.29 15.29
C LEU A 41 -17.37 5.92 14.03
N ASN A 42 -17.53 5.24 12.89
CA ASN A 42 -17.16 5.76 11.58
C ASN A 42 -18.33 5.53 10.61
N ALA A 43 -18.78 6.59 9.95
CA ALA A 43 -19.80 6.50 8.92
C ALA A 43 -19.46 7.43 7.76
N TYR A 44 -19.58 6.95 6.52
CA TYR A 44 -19.36 7.79 5.35
C TYR A 44 -20.22 7.36 4.17
N ASN A 45 -20.43 8.30 3.27
CA ASN A 45 -20.94 8.08 1.93
C ASN A 45 -19.89 8.61 0.93
N ASN A 46 -19.53 7.77 -0.02
CA ASN A 46 -18.65 8.11 -1.13
C ASN A 46 -19.39 7.90 -2.45
N LEU A 47 -19.23 8.84 -3.37
CA LEU A 47 -19.63 8.69 -4.77
C LEU A 47 -18.37 8.72 -5.63
N SER A 48 -18.13 7.65 -6.37
CA SER A 48 -17.02 7.50 -7.31
C SER A 48 -17.53 7.43 -8.73
N ILE A 49 -17.04 8.31 -9.59
CA ILE A 49 -17.39 8.40 -11.01
C ILE A 49 -16.08 8.52 -11.79
N ALA A 50 -15.91 7.73 -12.83
CA ALA A 50 -14.86 7.95 -13.81
C ALA A 50 -15.41 7.68 -15.20
N GLU A 51 -15.16 8.61 -16.11
CA GLU A 51 -15.55 8.52 -17.50
C GLU A 51 -14.34 8.16 -18.36
N MET A 52 -14.59 7.55 -19.50
CA MET A 52 -13.62 7.30 -20.54
C MET A 52 -14.20 7.78 -21.86
N ARG A 53 -13.57 8.76 -22.48
CA ARG A 53 -13.94 9.35 -23.77
C ARG A 53 -12.81 9.09 -24.74
N MET A 54 -13.12 8.41 -25.83
CA MET A 54 -12.14 8.01 -26.83
C MET A 54 -12.47 8.68 -28.16
N TYR A 55 -11.55 9.47 -28.66
CA TYR A 55 -11.69 10.29 -29.86
C TYR A 55 -10.98 9.58 -31.02
N PRO A 56 -11.75 9.17 -32.08
CA PRO A 56 -11.13 8.60 -33.26
C PRO A 56 -10.26 9.64 -33.98
N GLN A 57 -9.22 9.19 -34.67
CA GLN A 57 -8.40 10.04 -35.52
C GLN A 57 -9.26 10.67 -36.63
N ASP A 58 -10.12 9.87 -37.24
CA ASP A 58 -11.11 10.35 -38.18
C ASP A 58 -12.25 11.04 -37.44
N ARG A 59 -12.24 12.39 -37.45
CA ARG A 59 -13.20 13.23 -36.75
C ARG A 59 -14.66 13.10 -37.26
N SER A 60 -14.87 12.44 -38.41
CA SER A 60 -16.21 12.10 -38.89
C SER A 60 -16.85 10.96 -38.11
N LYS A 61 -16.06 10.14 -37.43
CA LYS A 61 -16.52 9.03 -36.62
C LYS A 61 -16.95 9.52 -35.22
N ARG A 62 -17.92 8.82 -34.66
CA ARG A 62 -18.48 9.15 -33.34
C ARG A 62 -17.47 8.87 -32.22
N THR A 63 -17.32 9.82 -31.29
CA THR A 63 -16.62 9.63 -30.02
C THR A 63 -17.23 8.47 -29.26
N MET A 64 -16.42 7.53 -28.81
CA MET A 64 -16.85 6.44 -27.94
C MET A 64 -16.82 6.91 -26.49
N PHE A 65 -17.80 6.42 -25.71
CA PHE A 65 -17.98 6.77 -24.31
C PHE A 65 -18.22 5.52 -23.47
N ALA A 66 -17.56 5.45 -22.31
CA ALA A 66 -17.81 4.44 -21.29
C ALA A 66 -17.59 5.03 -19.89
N TYR A 67 -18.07 4.35 -18.87
CA TYR A 67 -17.73 4.65 -17.48
C TYR A 67 -16.67 3.67 -16.98
N SER A 68 -15.50 4.16 -16.59
CA SER A 68 -14.49 3.35 -15.88
C SER A 68 -14.90 3.08 -14.43
N TRP A 69 -15.61 4.03 -13.78
CA TRP A 69 -16.38 3.80 -12.55
C TRP A 69 -17.84 4.20 -12.80
N PRO A 70 -18.76 3.23 -12.94
CA PRO A 70 -20.11 3.48 -13.42
C PRO A 70 -21.05 4.04 -12.32
N TRP A 71 -20.72 5.23 -11.80
CA TRP A 71 -21.46 5.93 -10.75
C TRP A 71 -21.66 5.05 -9.51
N VAL A 72 -20.55 4.69 -8.86
CA VAL A 72 -20.58 3.79 -7.70
C VAL A 72 -20.76 4.58 -6.41
N THR A 73 -21.86 4.33 -5.72
CA THR A 73 -22.09 4.85 -4.37
C THR A 73 -21.65 3.79 -3.37
N THR A 74 -20.75 4.18 -2.44
CA THR A 74 -20.34 3.37 -1.29
C THR A 74 -20.83 4.03 -0.02
N ARG A 75 -21.60 3.32 0.79
CA ARG A 75 -21.99 3.73 2.15
C ARG A 75 -21.38 2.78 3.16
N PHE A 76 -20.82 3.34 4.20
CA PHE A 76 -20.23 2.58 5.28
C PHE A 76 -20.70 3.12 6.63
N ALA A 77 -21.00 2.21 7.55
CA ALA A 77 -21.19 2.52 8.96
C ALA A 77 -20.52 1.41 9.79
N GLY A 78 -19.70 1.78 10.76
CA GLY A 78 -18.97 0.82 11.58
C GLY A 78 -18.75 1.33 12.99
N LEU A 79 -18.78 0.41 13.94
CA LEU A 79 -18.45 0.62 15.34
C LEU A 79 -17.26 -0.27 15.69
N SER A 80 -16.25 0.29 16.36
CA SER A 80 -15.12 -0.47 16.89
C SER A 80 -14.92 -0.16 18.37
N MET A 81 -14.40 -1.17 19.08
CA MET A 81 -14.01 -1.04 20.49
C MET A 81 -12.68 -1.75 20.70
N ASN A 82 -11.72 -1.05 21.28
CA ASN A 82 -10.43 -1.57 21.70
C ASN A 82 -10.29 -1.40 23.22
N ASN A 83 -9.87 -2.45 23.89
CA ASN A 83 -9.69 -2.47 25.33
C ASN A 83 -8.23 -2.84 25.64
N PHE A 84 -7.68 -2.18 26.64
CA PHE A 84 -6.30 -2.34 27.09
C PHE A 84 -6.30 -2.57 28.59
N TRP A 85 -5.61 -3.61 29.07
CA TRP A 85 -5.43 -3.90 30.49
C TRP A 85 -3.96 -3.98 30.81
N ASP A 86 -3.48 -3.10 31.66
CA ASP A 86 -2.16 -3.17 32.26
C ASP A 86 -2.20 -4.23 33.37
N ILE A 87 -1.73 -5.44 33.06
CA ILE A 87 -1.69 -6.56 34.02
C ILE A 87 -0.62 -6.30 35.08
N SER A 88 0.45 -5.64 34.69
CA SER A 88 1.52 -5.15 35.54
C SER A 88 2.17 -3.93 34.88
N GLU A 89 3.11 -3.27 35.59
CA GLU A 89 3.93 -2.21 35.00
C GLU A 89 4.72 -2.64 33.73
N ARG A 90 4.82 -3.94 33.49
CA ARG A 90 5.63 -4.55 32.41
C ARG A 90 4.82 -5.34 31.42
N SER A 91 3.52 -5.50 31.61
CA SER A 91 2.72 -6.33 30.73
C SER A 91 1.33 -5.77 30.50
N GLN A 92 0.89 -5.82 29.23
CA GLN A 92 -0.39 -5.33 28.79
C GLN A 92 -1.08 -6.35 27.89
N ILE A 93 -2.37 -6.55 28.08
CA ILE A 93 -3.26 -7.27 27.14
C ILE A 93 -4.09 -6.24 26.40
N ASN A 94 -4.28 -6.44 25.11
CA ASN A 94 -5.27 -5.73 24.31
C ASN A 94 -6.25 -6.69 23.68
N LEU A 95 -7.53 -6.32 23.68
CA LEU A 95 -8.61 -7.05 23.00
C LEU A 95 -9.50 -6.02 22.30
N GLY A 96 -9.77 -6.25 21.05
CA GLY A 96 -10.64 -5.36 20.30
C GLY A 96 -11.41 -6.06 19.20
N GLY A 97 -12.40 -5.35 18.71
CA GLY A 97 -13.20 -5.80 17.59
C GLY A 97 -13.99 -4.67 16.95
N SER A 98 -14.48 -4.94 15.77
CA SER A 98 -15.35 -4.02 15.05
C SER A 98 -16.43 -4.77 14.28
N LEU A 99 -17.53 -4.05 14.03
CA LEU A 99 -18.58 -4.49 13.11
C LEU A 99 -18.88 -3.34 12.17
N GLY A 100 -18.68 -3.57 10.87
CA GLY A 100 -18.96 -2.63 9.79
C GLY A 100 -20.06 -3.15 8.86
N LEU A 101 -20.86 -2.23 8.34
CA LEU A 101 -21.80 -2.47 7.24
C LEU A 101 -21.32 -1.66 6.04
N ASN A 102 -21.08 -2.33 4.92
CA ASN A 102 -20.68 -1.72 3.65
C ASN A 102 -21.76 -1.98 2.61
N TYR A 103 -22.29 -0.91 2.04
CA TYR A 103 -23.26 -0.96 0.94
C TYR A 103 -22.63 -0.31 -0.29
N ASN A 104 -22.63 -1.04 -1.40
CA ASN A 104 -22.20 -0.55 -2.70
C ASN A 104 -23.37 -0.62 -3.69
N ARG A 105 -23.50 0.41 -4.54
CA ARG A 105 -24.45 0.46 -5.64
C ARG A 105 -23.83 1.10 -6.86
N SER A 106 -23.85 0.41 -7.99
CA SER A 106 -23.52 0.95 -9.31
C SER A 106 -24.79 1.38 -10.04
N LYS A 107 -24.81 2.60 -10.57
CA LYS A 107 -25.96 3.09 -11.36
C LYS A 107 -25.99 2.49 -12.77
N TYR A 108 -24.82 2.17 -13.33
CA TYR A 108 -24.66 1.66 -14.70
C TYR A 108 -23.89 0.35 -14.70
N VAL A 109 -24.39 -0.65 -13.94
CA VAL A 109 -23.74 -1.96 -13.79
C VAL A 109 -23.69 -2.76 -15.10
N GLU A 110 -24.50 -2.41 -16.09
CA GLU A 110 -24.54 -3.03 -17.42
C GLU A 110 -23.19 -2.98 -18.15
N PHE A 111 -22.28 -2.05 -17.84
CA PHE A 111 -20.90 -2.07 -18.35
C PHE A 111 -20.15 -3.33 -17.89
N ASN A 112 -20.42 -3.81 -16.68
CA ASN A 112 -19.81 -5.03 -16.15
C ASN A 112 -20.49 -6.30 -16.70
N TRP A 113 -21.74 -6.24 -17.20
CA TRP A 113 -22.48 -7.40 -17.69
C TRP A 113 -21.87 -8.04 -18.94
N ILE A 114 -21.01 -7.32 -19.67
CA ILE A 114 -20.25 -7.88 -20.79
C ILE A 114 -19.37 -9.06 -20.31
N PHE A 115 -18.82 -8.95 -19.10
CA PHE A 115 -17.94 -9.95 -18.49
C PHE A 115 -18.63 -10.77 -17.39
N HIS A 116 -19.64 -10.19 -16.73
CA HIS A 116 -20.37 -10.76 -15.59
C HIS A 116 -21.87 -10.55 -15.76
N PRO A 117 -22.54 -11.31 -16.69
CA PRO A 117 -23.94 -11.09 -16.99
C PRO A 117 -24.88 -11.33 -15.79
N GLY A 118 -25.83 -10.43 -15.59
CA GLY A 118 -26.88 -10.60 -14.57
C GLY A 118 -26.46 -10.33 -13.14
N THR A 119 -25.26 -9.80 -12.90
CA THR A 119 -24.83 -9.41 -11.55
C THR A 119 -25.68 -8.28 -10.98
N PRO A 120 -25.94 -8.25 -9.66
CA PRO A 120 -26.76 -7.22 -9.04
C PRO A 120 -26.07 -5.85 -9.06
N SER A 121 -26.88 -4.80 -9.26
CA SER A 121 -26.39 -3.42 -9.22
C SER A 121 -25.98 -2.95 -7.81
N GLU A 122 -26.42 -3.66 -6.77
CA GLU A 122 -26.16 -3.29 -5.38
C GLU A 122 -25.82 -4.51 -4.53
N LYS A 123 -25.01 -4.30 -3.51
CA LYS A 123 -24.59 -5.35 -2.57
C LYS A 123 -24.30 -4.77 -1.18
N THR A 124 -24.86 -5.41 -0.16
CA THR A 124 -24.57 -5.13 1.25
C THR A 124 -23.64 -6.20 1.81
N ARG A 125 -22.64 -5.79 2.57
CA ARG A 125 -21.64 -6.67 3.18
C ARG A 125 -21.47 -6.35 4.65
N VAL A 126 -21.36 -7.39 5.46
CA VAL A 126 -20.99 -7.29 6.88
C VAL A 126 -19.49 -7.49 7.01
N LEU A 127 -18.83 -6.64 7.79
CA LEU A 127 -17.37 -6.60 7.95
C LEU A 127 -17.01 -6.71 9.44
N PRO A 128 -17.04 -7.92 10.02
CA PRO A 128 -16.56 -8.14 11.39
C PRO A 128 -15.03 -8.14 11.43
N SER A 129 -14.48 -7.67 12.55
CA SER A 129 -13.09 -7.89 12.91
C SER A 129 -12.91 -8.15 14.40
N LEU A 130 -11.89 -8.93 14.74
CA LEU A 130 -11.48 -9.22 16.11
C LEU A 130 -9.96 -9.23 16.18
N HIS A 131 -9.39 -8.78 17.29
CA HIS A 131 -7.96 -8.94 17.55
C HIS A 131 -7.68 -9.09 19.03
N ALA A 132 -6.60 -9.81 19.32
CA ALA A 132 -6.06 -9.97 20.66
C ALA A 132 -4.55 -9.81 20.60
N GLY A 133 -3.96 -9.17 21.59
CA GLY A 133 -2.52 -8.98 21.67
C GLY A 133 -2.03 -8.96 23.11
N TYR A 134 -0.75 -9.31 23.26
CA TYR A 134 -0.02 -9.27 24.51
C TYR A 134 1.32 -8.59 24.31
N GLN A 135 1.71 -7.75 25.27
CA GLN A 135 3.01 -7.08 25.33
C GLN A 135 3.66 -7.37 26.67
N LEU A 136 4.97 -7.55 26.66
CA LEU A 136 5.78 -7.85 27.84
C LEU A 136 7.14 -7.18 27.76
N ASP A 137 7.47 -6.38 28.78
CA ASP A 137 8.78 -5.72 28.95
C ASP A 137 9.54 -6.40 30.08
N ILE A 138 10.72 -6.93 29.79
CA ILE A 138 11.62 -7.53 30.79
C ILE A 138 12.98 -6.84 30.69
N GLN A 139 13.24 -5.92 31.62
CA GLN A 139 14.48 -5.11 31.61
C GLN A 139 14.68 -4.41 30.25
N SER A 140 15.68 -4.84 29.48
CA SER A 140 16.01 -4.33 28.16
C SER A 140 15.30 -5.05 27.00
N PHE A 141 14.51 -6.06 27.29
CA PHE A 141 13.80 -6.85 26.27
C PHE A 141 12.33 -6.46 26.20
N HIS A 142 11.85 -6.36 24.98
CA HIS A 142 10.43 -6.12 24.66
C HIS A 142 9.91 -7.24 23.77
N PHE A 143 8.81 -7.86 24.17
CA PHE A 143 8.13 -8.92 23.42
C PHE A 143 6.69 -8.49 23.16
N SER A 144 6.20 -8.78 21.97
CA SER A 144 4.78 -8.67 21.69
C SER A 144 4.32 -9.76 20.75
N GLY A 145 3.06 -10.14 20.86
CA GLY A 145 2.40 -11.07 19.96
C GLY A 145 0.92 -10.79 19.87
N GLY A 146 0.33 -11.13 18.74
CA GLY A 146 -1.07 -10.89 18.51
C GLY A 146 -1.68 -11.82 17.48
N LEU A 147 -3.00 -11.96 17.57
CA LEU A 147 -3.84 -12.66 16.60
C LEU A 147 -4.91 -11.69 16.11
N GLY A 148 -5.23 -11.76 14.84
CA GLY A 148 -6.25 -10.93 14.18
C GLY A 148 -7.15 -11.76 13.27
N TYR A 149 -8.39 -11.30 13.15
CA TYR A 149 -9.39 -11.78 12.21
C TYR A 149 -10.11 -10.56 11.66
N GLY A 150 -10.31 -10.49 10.35
CA GLY A 150 -11.01 -9.35 9.77
C GLY A 150 -11.54 -9.61 8.37
N HIS A 151 -12.54 -8.84 7.97
CA HIS A 151 -13.13 -8.85 6.65
C HIS A 151 -12.84 -7.56 5.90
N ARG A 152 -12.57 -7.69 4.61
CA ARG A 152 -12.44 -6.57 3.67
C ARG A 152 -13.46 -6.72 2.54
N ALA A 153 -14.23 -5.67 2.28
CA ALA A 153 -15.06 -5.60 1.08
C ALA A 153 -14.20 -5.30 -0.15
N PRO A 154 -14.58 -5.77 -1.35
CA PRO A 154 -13.98 -5.31 -2.60
C PRO A 154 -14.05 -3.80 -2.73
N SER A 155 -13.00 -3.18 -3.26
CA SER A 155 -12.97 -1.77 -3.62
C SER A 155 -13.90 -1.47 -4.81
N VAL A 156 -14.11 -0.18 -5.10
CA VAL A 156 -14.90 0.25 -6.28
C VAL A 156 -14.31 -0.31 -7.58
N SER A 157 -12.98 -0.27 -7.73
CA SER A 157 -12.31 -0.79 -8.91
C SER A 157 -12.42 -2.31 -9.02
N GLU A 158 -12.22 -3.02 -7.91
CA GLU A 158 -12.33 -4.50 -7.88
C GLU A 158 -13.76 -4.98 -8.17
N GLY A 159 -14.76 -4.25 -7.66
CA GLY A 159 -16.18 -4.63 -7.83
C GLY A 159 -16.81 -4.13 -9.12
N TYR A 160 -16.48 -2.92 -9.56
CA TYR A 160 -17.25 -2.25 -10.62
C TYR A 160 -16.37 -1.55 -11.67
N GLY A 161 -15.03 -1.68 -11.59
CA GLY A 161 -14.13 -1.09 -12.55
C GLY A 161 -14.39 -1.59 -13.98
N TYR A 162 -14.25 -0.73 -14.97
CA TYR A 162 -14.37 -1.07 -16.37
C TYR A 162 -13.22 -0.46 -17.16
N TYR A 163 -12.31 -1.31 -17.66
CA TYR A 163 -11.08 -0.94 -18.36
C TYR A 163 -10.27 0.13 -17.63
N ILE A 164 -10.02 -0.09 -16.35
CA ILE A 164 -9.15 0.79 -15.56
C ILE A 164 -7.69 0.42 -15.87
N TYR A 165 -7.01 1.30 -16.57
CA TYR A 165 -5.59 1.12 -16.86
C TYR A 165 -4.74 1.27 -15.59
N ASN A 166 -3.94 0.26 -15.31
CA ASN A 166 -2.94 0.28 -14.25
C ASN A 166 -1.54 0.47 -14.86
N SER A 167 -0.94 1.63 -14.61
CA SER A 167 0.38 1.98 -15.14
C SER A 167 1.53 1.15 -14.54
N PHE A 168 1.34 0.50 -13.41
CA PHE A 168 2.37 -0.31 -12.78
C PHE A 168 2.63 -1.61 -13.55
N ASP A 169 1.57 -2.31 -13.91
CA ASP A 169 1.67 -3.60 -14.63
C ASP A 169 1.23 -3.52 -16.10
N ARG A 170 0.78 -2.35 -16.54
CA ARG A 170 0.38 -2.04 -17.91
C ARG A 170 -0.79 -2.89 -18.43
N TYR A 171 -1.73 -3.25 -17.55
CA TYR A 171 -2.97 -3.94 -17.91
C TYR A 171 -4.18 -3.05 -17.71
N ASP A 172 -5.21 -3.26 -18.54
CA ASP A 172 -6.55 -2.77 -18.27
C ASP A 172 -7.27 -3.74 -17.34
N TYR A 173 -7.95 -3.23 -16.31
CA TYR A 173 -8.63 -4.05 -15.30
C TYR A 173 -10.15 -3.98 -15.44
N ILE A 174 -10.79 -5.14 -15.32
CA ILE A 174 -12.25 -5.32 -15.29
C ILE A 174 -12.66 -5.76 -13.89
N GLY A 175 -13.60 -5.03 -13.29
CA GLY A 175 -14.18 -5.35 -12.00
C GLY A 175 -15.16 -6.51 -12.08
N ASN A 176 -15.36 -7.17 -10.94
CA ASN A 176 -16.31 -8.27 -10.78
C ASN A 176 -17.25 -7.98 -9.60
N PRO A 177 -18.54 -7.63 -9.85
CA PRO A 177 -19.51 -7.35 -8.81
C PRO A 177 -19.83 -8.55 -7.90
N ASP A 178 -19.54 -9.78 -8.35
CA ASP A 178 -19.83 -11.02 -7.61
C ASP A 178 -18.77 -11.38 -6.57
N LEU A 179 -17.66 -10.65 -6.52
CA LEU A 179 -16.61 -10.88 -5.54
C LEU A 179 -17.16 -10.97 -4.11
N LYS A 180 -16.65 -11.95 -3.36
CA LYS A 180 -16.88 -12.10 -1.93
C LYS A 180 -15.98 -11.16 -1.13
N ASN A 181 -16.26 -11.02 0.17
CA ASN A 181 -15.30 -10.37 1.07
C ASN A 181 -14.03 -11.23 1.18
N GLU A 182 -12.88 -10.59 1.23
CA GLU A 182 -11.69 -11.25 1.76
C GLU A 182 -11.84 -11.47 3.27
N ILE A 183 -11.33 -12.57 3.76
CA ILE A 183 -11.32 -12.92 5.18
C ILE A 183 -9.88 -13.20 5.58
N SER A 184 -9.30 -12.34 6.42
CA SER A 184 -7.93 -12.45 6.87
C SER A 184 -7.85 -13.03 8.28
N TYR A 185 -6.95 -13.99 8.47
CA TYR A 185 -6.46 -14.46 9.75
C TYR A 185 -5.00 -14.05 9.85
N GLU A 186 -4.65 -13.37 10.92
CA GLU A 186 -3.33 -12.82 11.14
C GLU A 186 -2.71 -13.37 12.41
N ALA A 187 -1.41 -13.67 12.35
CA ALA A 187 -0.57 -13.90 13.52
C ALA A 187 0.68 -13.03 13.41
N ASN A 188 1.00 -12.29 14.48
CA ASN A 188 2.21 -11.49 14.54
C ASN A 188 2.97 -11.72 15.84
N ALA A 189 4.29 -11.54 15.76
CA ALA A 189 5.17 -11.57 16.91
C ALA A 189 6.32 -10.57 16.71
N SER A 190 6.76 -9.94 17.79
CA SER A 190 8.00 -9.18 17.79
C SER A 190 8.82 -9.45 19.04
N ALA A 191 10.14 -9.39 18.87
CA ALA A 191 11.10 -9.43 19.95
C ALA A 191 12.11 -8.31 19.75
N GLY A 192 12.35 -7.52 20.78
CA GLY A 192 13.28 -6.40 20.77
C GLY A 192 14.20 -6.40 21.96
N PHE A 193 15.40 -5.86 21.75
CA PHE A 193 16.34 -5.52 22.79
C PHE A 193 16.71 -4.04 22.65
N LYS A 194 16.72 -3.31 23.75
CA LYS A 194 17.07 -1.90 23.76
C LYS A 194 17.83 -1.55 25.04
N ASN A 195 18.95 -0.84 24.86
CA ASN A 195 19.68 -0.17 25.94
C ASN A 195 20.07 1.25 25.51
N ASP A 196 20.90 1.95 26.29
CA ASP A 196 21.29 3.34 26.02
C ASP A 196 22.09 3.52 24.72
N ARG A 197 22.69 2.48 24.18
CA ARG A 197 23.54 2.54 22.98
C ARG A 197 22.95 1.87 21.75
N MET A 198 22.14 0.85 21.94
CA MET A 198 21.65 0.06 20.81
C MET A 198 20.22 -0.41 21.01
N GLY A 199 19.54 -0.61 19.91
CA GLY A 199 18.29 -1.34 19.86
C GLY A 199 18.25 -2.23 18.64
N ILE A 200 17.70 -3.43 18.82
CA ILE A 200 17.45 -4.40 17.77
C ILE A 200 16.02 -4.90 17.95
N THR A 201 15.24 -4.94 16.87
CA THR A 201 13.86 -5.46 16.88
C THR A 201 13.63 -6.34 15.67
N ALA A 202 13.23 -7.57 15.92
CA ALA A 202 12.73 -8.50 14.91
C ALA A 202 11.20 -8.55 14.97
N LYS A 203 10.53 -8.51 13.81
CA LYS A 203 9.07 -8.63 13.68
C LYS A 203 8.74 -9.66 12.63
N VAL A 204 7.74 -10.50 12.91
CA VAL A 204 7.22 -11.50 11.99
C VAL A 204 5.71 -11.33 11.90
N ASN A 205 5.17 -11.37 10.68
CA ASN A 205 3.74 -11.37 10.43
C ASN A 205 3.41 -12.49 9.44
N TYR A 206 2.31 -13.17 9.71
CA TYR A 206 1.75 -14.19 8.84
C TYR A 206 0.26 -13.92 8.63
N PHE A 207 -0.19 -13.94 7.37
CA PHE A 207 -1.58 -13.79 6.98
C PHE A 207 -2.02 -15.00 6.17
N TYR A 208 -3.17 -15.56 6.54
CA TYR A 208 -3.93 -16.48 5.72
C TYR A 208 -5.22 -15.79 5.29
N ILE A 209 -5.37 -15.54 3.98
CA ILE A 209 -6.44 -14.70 3.44
C ILE A 209 -7.31 -15.55 2.53
N GLN A 210 -8.54 -15.83 2.95
CA GLN A 210 -9.55 -16.50 2.12
C GLN A 210 -10.20 -15.51 1.14
N ASN A 211 -10.63 -16.01 -0.02
CA ASN A 211 -11.20 -15.23 -1.12
C ASN A 211 -10.29 -14.06 -1.54
N TYR A 212 -8.99 -14.27 -1.57
CA TYR A 212 -8.02 -13.23 -1.92
C TYR A 212 -8.31 -12.66 -3.31
N ILE A 213 -8.51 -11.34 -3.40
CA ILE A 213 -8.90 -10.66 -4.64
C ILE A 213 -7.66 -10.30 -5.45
N ILE A 214 -7.61 -10.75 -6.70
CA ILE A 214 -6.47 -10.51 -7.59
C ILE A 214 -6.94 -10.35 -9.04
N GLY A 215 -6.18 -9.63 -9.87
CA GLY A 215 -6.39 -9.54 -11.31
C GLY A 215 -5.71 -10.69 -12.04
N ARG A 216 -6.47 -11.54 -12.73
CA ARG A 216 -5.95 -12.59 -13.62
C ARG A 216 -6.07 -12.16 -15.08
N ILE A 217 -5.06 -12.52 -15.90
CA ILE A 217 -5.04 -12.25 -17.33
C ILE A 217 -6.23 -12.95 -17.99
N LEU A 218 -7.01 -12.19 -18.74
CA LEU A 218 -8.13 -12.73 -19.54
C LEU A 218 -7.64 -13.07 -20.94
N SER A 219 -8.04 -14.26 -21.43
CA SER A 219 -7.79 -14.69 -22.81
C SER A 219 -8.69 -13.97 -23.82
N LEU A 220 -9.80 -13.40 -23.36
CA LEU A 220 -10.78 -12.66 -24.16
C LEU A 220 -10.78 -11.20 -23.73
N GLY A 221 -10.82 -10.30 -24.68
CA GLY A 221 -10.84 -8.85 -24.47
C GLY A 221 -9.63 -8.15 -25.05
N SER A 222 -9.89 -7.18 -25.92
CA SER A 222 -8.82 -6.29 -26.43
C SER A 222 -8.62 -5.15 -25.46
N PRO A 223 -7.38 -4.74 -25.16
CA PRO A 223 -7.11 -3.59 -24.34
C PRO A 223 -7.70 -2.31 -24.97
N MET A 224 -8.21 -1.41 -24.14
CA MET A 224 -8.71 -0.12 -24.59
C MET A 224 -7.64 0.97 -24.53
N ASN A 225 -6.76 0.93 -23.53
CA ASN A 225 -5.63 1.85 -23.46
C ASN A 225 -4.51 1.37 -24.41
N TYR A 226 -3.98 2.28 -25.23
CA TYR A 226 -2.92 1.92 -26.20
C TYR A 226 -1.61 1.48 -25.55
N GLN A 227 -1.36 1.86 -24.30
CA GLN A 227 -0.21 1.44 -23.50
C GLN A 227 -0.43 0.09 -22.82
N SER A 228 -1.66 -0.41 -22.83
CA SER A 228 -2.00 -1.67 -22.17
C SER A 228 -1.50 -2.85 -22.98
N VAL A 229 -0.88 -3.81 -22.29
CA VAL A 229 -0.37 -5.06 -22.87
C VAL A 229 -1.41 -6.18 -22.85
N GLY A 230 -2.56 -5.97 -22.20
CA GLY A 230 -3.64 -6.94 -22.11
C GLY A 230 -4.71 -6.53 -21.11
N VAL A 231 -5.66 -7.42 -20.87
CA VAL A 231 -6.77 -7.20 -19.95
C VAL A 231 -6.71 -8.20 -18.81
N LYS A 232 -6.93 -7.72 -17.58
CA LYS A 232 -7.10 -8.54 -16.38
C LYS A 232 -8.51 -8.39 -15.83
N GLY A 233 -9.11 -9.50 -15.41
CA GLY A 233 -10.36 -9.50 -14.64
C GLY A 233 -10.10 -9.78 -13.17
N TYR A 234 -10.77 -9.04 -12.27
CA TYR A 234 -10.70 -9.34 -10.86
C TYR A 234 -11.45 -10.64 -10.53
N THR A 235 -10.78 -11.51 -9.79
CA THR A 235 -11.31 -12.79 -9.31
C THR A 235 -10.87 -13.05 -7.88
N SER A 236 -11.48 -14.02 -7.20
CA SER A 236 -11.05 -14.49 -5.90
C SER A 236 -10.29 -15.80 -6.05
N LEU A 237 -9.12 -15.91 -5.42
CA LEU A 237 -8.47 -17.18 -5.12
C LEU A 237 -9.15 -17.81 -3.91
N ASP A 238 -9.08 -19.12 -3.75
CA ASP A 238 -9.59 -19.79 -2.55
C ASP A 238 -8.89 -19.25 -1.31
N HIS A 239 -7.56 -19.15 -1.37
CA HIS A 239 -6.79 -18.47 -0.34
C HIS A 239 -5.45 -17.94 -0.87
N ALA A 240 -4.85 -17.07 -0.09
CA ALA A 240 -3.46 -16.61 -0.23
C ALA A 240 -2.76 -16.66 1.13
N GLN A 241 -1.46 -16.88 1.11
CA GLN A 241 -0.62 -16.83 2.30
C GLN A 241 0.43 -15.76 2.13
N VAL A 242 0.59 -14.88 3.13
CA VAL A 242 1.58 -13.80 3.11
C VAL A 242 2.43 -13.90 4.38
N PHE A 243 3.74 -13.99 4.21
CA PHE A 243 4.73 -14.01 5.28
C PHE A 243 5.65 -12.81 5.15
N ASN A 244 5.84 -12.07 6.24
CA ASN A 244 6.76 -10.95 6.32
C ASN A 244 7.66 -11.10 7.54
N ILE A 245 8.95 -10.81 7.38
CA ILE A 245 9.89 -10.65 8.48
C ILE A 245 10.70 -9.38 8.30
N SER A 246 10.91 -8.63 9.37
CA SER A 246 11.79 -7.46 9.38
C SER A 246 12.72 -7.47 10.59
N LEU A 247 13.93 -7.03 10.36
CA LEU A 247 14.94 -6.79 11.38
C LEU A 247 15.34 -5.33 11.31
N ASN A 248 15.17 -4.60 12.42
CA ASN A 248 15.58 -3.20 12.56
C ASN A 248 16.63 -3.12 13.64
N ALA A 249 17.68 -2.36 13.39
CA ALA A 249 18.76 -2.11 14.36
C ALA A 249 19.15 -0.65 14.34
N HIS A 250 19.47 -0.10 15.50
CA HIS A 250 20.13 1.19 15.63
C HIS A 250 21.26 1.09 16.65
N TYR A 251 22.34 1.87 16.41
CA TYR A 251 23.50 1.87 17.27
C TYR A 251 24.13 3.26 17.37
N HIS A 252 24.29 3.77 18.60
CA HIS A 252 25.04 4.99 18.90
C HIS A 252 26.53 4.66 18.99
N ILE A 253 27.26 4.89 17.91
CA ILE A 253 28.72 4.64 17.83
C ILE A 253 29.45 5.55 18.81
N PHE A 254 29.10 6.83 18.81
CA PHE A 254 29.44 7.84 19.81
C PHE A 254 28.38 8.95 19.81
N LYS A 255 28.47 9.93 20.72
CA LYS A 255 27.42 10.97 20.93
C LYS A 255 26.97 11.68 19.65
N GLN A 256 27.86 11.83 18.68
CA GLN A 256 27.63 12.56 17.44
C GLN A 256 27.29 11.67 16.27
N LEU A 257 27.51 10.35 16.35
CA LEU A 257 27.33 9.43 15.24
C LEU A 257 26.46 8.25 15.67
N HIS A 258 25.36 8.06 14.97
CA HIS A 258 24.53 6.87 15.08
C HIS A 258 24.28 6.23 13.72
N GLY A 259 24.15 4.93 13.73
CA GLY A 259 23.81 4.12 12.57
C GLY A 259 22.47 3.45 12.74
N GLU A 260 21.76 3.26 11.64
CA GLU A 260 20.50 2.52 11.57
C GLU A 260 20.59 1.51 10.43
N GLY A 261 19.95 0.36 10.62
CA GLY A 261 19.85 -0.68 9.61
C GLY A 261 18.50 -1.36 9.63
N MET A 262 18.02 -1.74 8.46
CA MET A 262 16.78 -2.49 8.28
C MET A 262 16.99 -3.55 7.22
N LEU A 263 16.51 -4.77 7.50
CA LEU A 263 16.33 -5.85 6.54
C LEU A 263 14.86 -6.26 6.54
N THR A 264 14.29 -6.47 5.35
CA THR A 264 12.90 -6.90 5.21
C THR A 264 12.81 -7.98 4.14
N TYR A 265 12.11 -9.05 4.45
CA TYR A 265 11.80 -10.13 3.52
C TYR A 265 10.30 -10.38 3.52
N ALA A 266 9.72 -10.52 2.34
CA ALA A 266 8.33 -10.88 2.16
C ALA A 266 8.21 -12.05 1.18
N ARG A 267 7.24 -12.92 1.42
CA ARG A 267 6.83 -13.98 0.50
C ARG A 267 5.32 -14.10 0.52
N ALA A 268 4.71 -14.21 -0.66
CA ALA A 268 3.30 -14.51 -0.75
C ALA A 268 3.04 -15.55 -1.83
N THR A 269 2.12 -16.47 -1.54
CA THR A 269 1.74 -17.57 -2.43
C THR A 269 0.23 -17.64 -2.59
N ASP A 270 -0.22 -18.07 -3.75
CA ASP A 270 -1.60 -18.39 -4.05
C ASP A 270 -2.01 -19.78 -3.54
N ASP A 271 -3.24 -20.17 -3.79
CA ASP A 271 -3.85 -21.46 -3.40
C ASP A 271 -3.23 -22.69 -4.08
N GLN A 272 -2.41 -22.51 -5.11
CA GLN A 272 -1.67 -23.55 -5.82
C GLN A 272 -0.18 -23.57 -5.45
N GLY A 273 0.25 -22.68 -4.54
CA GLY A 273 1.66 -22.52 -4.15
C GLY A 273 2.48 -21.65 -5.12
N GLY A 274 1.85 -21.06 -6.13
CA GLY A 274 2.46 -20.09 -7.03
C GLY A 274 2.75 -18.77 -6.32
N ASN A 275 3.76 -18.02 -6.79
CA ASN A 275 4.07 -16.71 -6.22
C ASN A 275 2.98 -15.69 -6.57
N LEU A 276 2.61 -14.84 -5.62
CA LEU A 276 1.78 -13.66 -5.87
C LEU A 276 2.62 -12.50 -6.42
N PRO A 277 2.05 -11.65 -7.28
CA PRO A 277 2.75 -10.50 -7.84
C PRO A 277 2.89 -9.36 -6.81
N PHE A 278 3.75 -8.38 -7.11
CA PHE A 278 4.02 -7.18 -6.31
C PHE A 278 4.61 -7.46 -4.91
N ILE A 279 5.27 -8.60 -4.74
CA ILE A 279 5.94 -8.94 -3.49
C ILE A 279 7.39 -8.48 -3.54
N ARG A 280 7.73 -7.59 -2.62
CA ARG A 280 9.08 -7.03 -2.53
C ARG A 280 10.09 -8.13 -2.21
N PRO A 281 11.21 -8.23 -2.96
CA PRO A 281 12.28 -9.16 -2.64
C PRO A 281 12.98 -8.76 -1.33
N LEU A 282 13.95 -9.56 -0.88
CA LEU A 282 14.79 -9.18 0.26
C LEU A 282 15.36 -7.78 0.02
N SER A 283 15.08 -6.88 0.94
CA SER A 283 15.47 -5.47 0.86
C SER A 283 16.27 -5.05 2.08
N TYR A 284 17.11 -4.04 1.89
CA TYR A 284 17.92 -3.49 2.94
C TYR A 284 17.97 -1.96 2.90
N GLN A 285 18.17 -1.39 4.06
CA GLN A 285 18.50 0.01 4.24
C GLN A 285 19.55 0.12 5.33
N ALA A 286 20.58 0.94 5.12
CA ALA A 286 21.57 1.29 6.12
C ALA A 286 21.82 2.78 6.07
N SER A 287 21.89 3.45 7.20
CA SER A 287 22.16 4.88 7.28
C SER A 287 23.14 5.21 8.41
N LEU A 288 23.91 6.26 8.20
CA LEU A 288 24.76 6.88 9.20
C LEU A 288 24.38 8.36 9.32
N HIS A 289 24.16 8.80 10.53
CA HIS A 289 23.81 10.17 10.88
C HIS A 289 24.87 10.74 11.82
N PHE A 290 25.53 11.77 11.35
CA PHE A 290 26.50 12.52 12.15
C PHE A 290 25.92 13.89 12.46
N MET A 291 25.98 14.29 13.74
CA MET A 291 25.55 15.62 14.19
C MET A 291 26.54 16.21 15.15
N HIS A 292 27.08 17.36 14.80
CA HIS A 292 27.99 18.11 15.67
C HIS A 292 27.61 19.59 15.69
N LYS A 293 27.17 20.09 16.84
CA LYS A 293 26.68 21.48 17.04
C LYS A 293 25.56 21.80 16.02
N GLN A 294 25.84 22.71 15.06
CA GLN A 294 24.92 23.15 14.02
C GLN A 294 25.01 22.33 12.70
N PHE A 295 26.04 21.50 12.58
CA PHE A 295 26.33 20.73 11.37
C PHE A 295 25.75 19.32 11.48
N GLY A 296 24.96 18.93 10.48
CA GLY A 296 24.44 17.58 10.27
C GLY A 296 25.01 16.98 8.98
N PHE A 297 25.29 15.69 9.00
CA PHE A 297 25.63 14.91 7.81
C PHE A 297 24.91 13.57 7.87
N GLN A 298 24.29 13.17 6.76
CA GLN A 298 23.61 11.89 6.61
C GLN A 298 24.06 11.19 5.34
N THR A 299 24.30 9.89 5.44
CA THR A 299 24.48 9.03 4.27
C THR A 299 23.64 7.78 4.41
N SER A 300 23.08 7.29 3.33
CA SER A 300 22.28 6.05 3.33
C SER A 300 22.49 5.23 2.07
N LEU A 301 22.47 3.92 2.27
CA LEU A 301 22.40 2.91 1.22
C LEU A 301 21.06 2.19 1.35
N ASN A 302 20.32 2.08 0.25
CA ASN A 302 19.09 1.30 0.18
C ASN A 302 19.04 0.53 -1.12
N GLY A 303 18.45 -0.65 -1.10
CA GLY A 303 18.36 -1.49 -2.28
C GLY A 303 17.54 -2.75 -2.05
N ASP A 304 17.31 -3.44 -3.14
CA ASP A 304 16.66 -4.75 -3.16
C ASP A 304 17.62 -5.76 -3.79
N PHE A 305 17.57 -7.00 -3.32
CA PHE A 305 18.21 -8.12 -4.00
C PHE A 305 17.38 -8.51 -5.23
N THR A 306 17.94 -9.32 -6.12
CA THR A 306 17.21 -9.84 -7.29
C THR A 306 15.92 -10.52 -6.84
N GLN A 307 14.80 -10.19 -7.49
CA GLN A 307 13.50 -10.77 -7.22
C GLN A 307 13.45 -12.21 -7.77
N ILE A 308 13.66 -13.19 -6.90
CA ILE A 308 13.64 -14.61 -7.27
C ILE A 308 12.23 -15.21 -7.23
N ASN A 309 11.33 -14.63 -6.43
CA ASN A 309 9.93 -15.06 -6.24
C ASN A 309 8.97 -14.13 -6.97
N TYR A 310 9.18 -13.90 -8.26
CA TYR A 310 8.25 -13.14 -9.09
C TYR A 310 7.17 -14.04 -9.71
N SER A 311 6.16 -13.45 -10.33
CA SER A 311 4.94 -14.14 -10.75
C SER A 311 4.61 -13.97 -12.23
N PRO A 312 5.26 -14.75 -13.14
CA PRO A 312 4.98 -14.67 -14.57
C PRO A 312 3.54 -14.99 -14.95
N ALA A 313 2.87 -15.86 -14.18
CA ALA A 313 1.45 -16.20 -14.38
C ALA A 313 0.52 -14.98 -14.28
N TYR A 314 0.96 -13.93 -13.59
CA TYR A 314 0.24 -12.66 -13.48
C TYR A 314 0.85 -11.55 -14.36
N GLY A 315 1.81 -11.90 -15.24
CA GLY A 315 2.47 -10.97 -16.15
C GLY A 315 3.60 -10.16 -15.51
N GLU A 316 4.13 -10.59 -14.37
CA GLU A 316 5.23 -9.91 -13.67
C GLU A 316 6.57 -10.33 -14.23
N ASP A 317 7.47 -9.36 -14.45
CA ASP A 317 8.85 -9.57 -14.85
C ASP A 317 9.78 -9.64 -13.64
N GLN A 318 10.89 -10.40 -13.79
CA GLN A 318 11.93 -10.42 -12.77
C GLN A 318 12.62 -9.06 -12.66
N THR A 319 12.73 -8.53 -11.45
CA THR A 319 13.46 -7.28 -11.18
C THR A 319 14.90 -7.59 -10.76
N PRO A 320 15.93 -6.96 -11.39
CA PRO A 320 17.31 -7.11 -10.99
C PRO A 320 17.62 -6.43 -9.66
N ALA A 321 18.68 -6.89 -9.00
CA ALA A 321 19.18 -6.24 -7.77
C ALA A 321 19.67 -4.82 -8.06
N TYR A 322 19.49 -3.93 -7.08
CA TYR A 322 20.02 -2.57 -7.15
C TYR A 322 20.46 -2.05 -5.79
N THR A 323 21.31 -1.04 -5.81
CA THR A 323 21.72 -0.25 -4.63
C THR A 323 21.75 1.23 -5.00
N VAL A 324 21.08 2.02 -4.17
CA VAL A 324 21.08 3.49 -4.30
C VAL A 324 21.79 4.09 -3.10
N TRP A 325 22.75 4.97 -3.36
CA TRP A 325 23.50 5.70 -2.35
C TRP A 325 23.06 7.16 -2.33
N ASN A 326 22.64 7.63 -1.13
CA ASN A 326 22.23 9.01 -0.91
C ASN A 326 23.14 9.68 0.13
N VAL A 327 23.39 10.97 -0.05
CA VAL A 327 24.15 11.78 0.89
C VAL A 327 23.49 13.14 1.06
N SER A 328 23.52 13.69 2.27
CA SER A 328 23.12 15.07 2.52
C SER A 328 23.91 15.68 3.67
N ALA A 329 24.04 16.99 3.64
CA ALA A 329 24.59 17.77 4.74
C ALA A 329 23.68 18.96 5.02
N ASP A 330 23.53 19.31 6.28
CA ASP A 330 22.75 20.47 6.70
C ASP A 330 23.53 21.32 7.71
N TYR A 331 23.18 22.60 7.71
CA TYR A 331 23.67 23.55 8.68
C TYR A 331 22.54 24.40 9.26
N THR A 332 22.49 24.47 10.58
CA THR A 332 21.52 25.25 11.33
C THR A 332 22.07 26.62 11.72
N PHE A 333 21.47 27.67 11.20
CA PHE A 333 21.72 29.05 11.59
C PHE A 333 20.71 29.47 12.67
N ASN A 334 21.19 30.04 13.77
CA ASN A 334 20.34 30.54 14.85
C ASN A 334 20.44 32.08 14.90
N PHE A 335 19.37 32.76 14.47
CA PHE A 335 19.28 34.22 14.48
C PHE A 335 18.19 34.67 15.47
N LYS A 336 18.56 35.00 16.71
CA LYS A 336 17.64 35.45 17.77
C LYS A 336 16.41 34.50 17.92
N LYS A 337 15.28 34.85 17.29
CA LYS A 337 14.03 34.06 17.34
C LYS A 337 13.81 33.17 16.12
N VAL A 338 14.68 33.25 15.12
CA VAL A 338 14.53 32.50 13.87
C VAL A 338 15.61 31.43 13.78
N LYS A 339 15.17 30.19 13.59
CA LYS A 339 16.06 29.05 13.33
C LYS A 339 15.94 28.68 11.85
N THR A 340 17.04 28.82 11.11
CA THR A 340 17.10 28.51 9.67
C THR A 340 17.99 27.31 9.43
N VAL A 341 17.47 26.27 8.77
CA VAL A 341 18.26 25.09 8.36
C VAL A 341 18.39 25.12 6.84
N VAL A 342 19.63 25.07 6.38
CA VAL A 342 19.97 24.90 4.97
C VAL A 342 20.48 23.49 4.79
N GLN A 343 19.89 22.74 3.88
CA GLN A 343 20.31 21.39 3.54
C GLN A 343 20.66 21.31 2.06
N VAL A 344 21.74 20.60 1.74
CA VAL A 344 22.16 20.25 0.39
C VAL A 344 22.35 18.74 0.35
N GLY A 345 21.90 18.10 -0.71
CA GLY A 345 22.04 16.66 -0.82
C GLY A 345 22.04 16.16 -2.27
N ALA A 346 22.42 14.91 -2.40
CA ALA A 346 22.33 14.15 -3.64
C ALA A 346 21.68 12.79 -3.37
N GLU A 347 20.63 12.50 -4.09
CA GLU A 347 20.00 11.19 -4.17
C GLU A 347 20.59 10.44 -5.35
N ASN A 348 20.67 9.11 -5.24
CA ASN A 348 21.28 8.26 -6.24
C ASN A 348 22.65 8.80 -6.71
N LEU A 349 23.56 9.06 -5.75
CA LEU A 349 24.85 9.73 -5.96
C LEU A 349 25.68 9.10 -7.09
N LEU A 350 25.64 7.77 -7.21
CA LEU A 350 26.37 7.02 -8.24
C LEU A 350 25.63 6.93 -9.58
N ASN A 351 24.44 7.55 -9.70
CA ASN A 351 23.60 7.51 -10.89
C ASN A 351 23.26 6.07 -11.31
N ALA A 352 22.94 5.21 -10.35
CA ALA A 352 22.53 3.84 -10.63
C ALA A 352 21.28 3.83 -11.52
N TYR A 353 21.32 3.01 -12.56
CA TYR A 353 20.15 2.71 -13.40
C TYR A 353 19.41 1.54 -12.75
N TYR A 354 18.18 1.73 -12.29
CA TYR A 354 17.44 0.72 -11.56
C TYR A 354 15.92 0.86 -11.75
N SER A 355 15.23 -0.26 -11.56
CA SER A 355 13.79 -0.35 -11.38
C SER A 355 13.49 -1.08 -10.08
N THR A 356 12.26 -1.00 -9.58
CA THR A 356 11.82 -1.73 -8.40
C THR A 356 10.83 -2.82 -8.78
N TYR A 357 10.55 -3.73 -7.87
CA TYR A 357 9.56 -4.82 -8.05
C TYR A 357 8.14 -4.31 -8.45
N ALA A 358 7.83 -3.04 -8.22
CA ALA A 358 6.58 -2.42 -8.60
C ALA A 358 6.61 -1.75 -9.99
N ASP A 359 7.78 -1.70 -10.64
CA ASP A 359 7.97 -1.08 -11.96
C ASP A 359 8.04 -2.17 -13.03
N TRP A 360 6.89 -2.75 -13.36
CA TRP A 360 6.81 -3.81 -14.36
C TRP A 360 7.27 -3.32 -15.75
N GLY A 361 7.89 -4.22 -16.52
CA GLY A 361 8.61 -3.84 -17.71
C GLY A 361 9.94 -3.12 -17.42
N ASN A 362 10.39 -3.18 -16.17
CA ASN A 362 11.65 -2.60 -15.70
C ASN A 362 11.83 -1.11 -16.08
N ILE A 363 10.74 -0.31 -15.97
CA ILE A 363 10.79 1.13 -16.21
C ILE A 363 11.75 1.76 -15.21
N PRO A 364 12.78 2.49 -15.65
CA PRO A 364 13.81 2.99 -14.76
C PRO A 364 13.30 4.11 -13.84
N ARG A 365 13.74 4.08 -12.60
CA ARG A 365 13.56 5.15 -11.63
C ARG A 365 14.51 6.31 -11.92
N MET A 366 14.27 7.45 -11.24
CA MET A 366 15.05 8.66 -11.41
C MET A 366 16.55 8.41 -11.14
N GLY A 367 17.40 8.91 -12.02
CA GLY A 367 18.85 8.92 -11.85
C GLY A 367 19.30 9.88 -10.73
N ARG A 368 20.54 10.33 -10.80
CA ARG A 368 21.09 11.28 -9.81
C ARG A 368 20.25 12.57 -9.74
N ASN A 369 19.84 12.93 -8.52
CA ASN A 369 19.11 14.14 -8.22
C ASN A 369 19.89 14.94 -7.18
N ILE A 370 20.21 16.21 -7.46
CA ILE A 370 20.84 17.14 -6.52
C ILE A 370 19.78 18.13 -6.05
N PHE A 371 19.64 18.32 -4.76
CA PHE A 371 18.64 19.18 -4.18
C PHE A 371 19.20 20.13 -3.11
N THR A 372 18.51 21.23 -2.92
CA THR A 372 18.72 22.16 -1.80
C THR A 372 17.38 22.42 -1.13
N SER A 373 17.36 22.44 0.20
CA SER A 373 16.19 22.72 1.02
C SER A 373 16.49 23.84 2.02
N LEU A 374 15.52 24.73 2.22
CA LEU A 374 15.55 25.80 3.20
C LEU A 374 14.35 25.68 4.13
N LYS A 375 14.58 25.48 5.44
CA LYS A 375 13.54 25.43 6.46
C LYS A 375 13.72 26.56 7.44
N ILE A 376 12.71 27.42 7.56
CA ILE A 376 12.71 28.57 8.48
C ILE A 376 11.65 28.33 9.55
N ASN A 377 12.06 28.37 10.83
CA ASN A 377 11.19 28.29 11.99
C ASN A 377 11.23 29.61 12.76
N PHE A 378 10.06 30.21 13.01
CA PHE A 378 9.87 31.50 13.68
C PHE A 378 9.51 31.32 15.15
#